data_4df3eac59c5509a6589e40a49791c023
#
_entry.id   4df3eac59c5509a6589e40a49791c023
#
_cell.length_a   1.000
_cell.length_b   1.000
_cell.length_c   1.000
_cell.angle_alpha   90.00
_cell.angle_beta   90.00
_cell.angle_gamma   90.00
#
_symmetry.space_group_name_H-M   'P 1'
#
loop_
_entity.id
_entity.type
_entity.pdbx_description
1 polymer ?
#
loop_
_entity_poly.entity_id
_entity_poly.type
_entity_poly.pdbx_seq_one_letter_code
_entity_poly.pdbx_strand_id
1 'polypeptide(L)' 'MKQTFKITGMTCQHCVKNIETAVQELNGLKKIKIHLKKENALVHYHEEQLSSEAIINKITEAGYQAEVI' A
#
# COMPACT_ATOMS: atom_id res chain seq x y z
N MET A 1 11.24 6.66 5.01
CA MET A 1 10.34 6.27 6.12
C MET A 1 9.71 4.92 5.83
N LYS A 2 9.56 4.09 6.85
CA LYS A 2 8.87 2.81 6.76
C LYS A 2 7.54 2.91 7.48
N GLN A 3 6.50 2.39 6.87
CA GLN A 3 5.18 2.40 7.47
C GLN A 3 4.47 1.09 7.15
N THR A 4 3.83 0.50 8.15
CA THR A 4 3.03 -0.70 7.95
C THR A 4 1.57 -0.31 7.84
N PHE A 5 0.91 -0.85 6.83
CA PHE A 5 -0.52 -0.60 6.58
C PHE A 5 -1.27 -1.91 6.68
N LYS A 6 -2.44 -1.87 7.29
CA LYS A 6 -3.36 -2.99 7.25
C LYS A 6 -4.27 -2.80 6.04
N ILE A 7 -4.35 -3.81 5.20
CA ILE A 7 -5.15 -3.74 3.97
C ILE A 7 -6.26 -4.78 4.02
N THR A 8 -7.49 -4.32 3.89
CA THR A 8 -8.66 -5.18 3.91
C THR A 8 -9.22 -5.36 2.52
N GLY A 9 -9.71 -6.55 2.21
CA GLY A 9 -10.32 -6.85 0.93
C GLY A 9 -9.44 -7.61 -0.03
N MET A 10 -8.20 -7.91 0.34
CA MET A 10 -7.34 -8.76 -0.47
C MET A 10 -7.79 -10.21 -0.33
N THR A 11 -8.12 -10.84 -1.45
CA THR A 11 -8.58 -12.23 -1.43
C THR A 11 -7.65 -13.17 -2.18
N CYS A 12 -6.72 -12.66 -2.98
CA CYS A 12 -5.82 -13.50 -3.76
C CYS A 12 -4.59 -12.70 -4.20
N GLN A 13 -3.65 -13.38 -4.82
CA GLN A 13 -2.42 -12.76 -5.33
C GLN A 13 -2.69 -11.66 -6.36
N HIS A 14 -3.78 -11.78 -7.07
CA HIS A 14 -4.17 -10.76 -8.05
C HIS A 14 -4.42 -9.41 -7.37
N CYS A 15 -5.08 -9.45 -6.23
CA CYS A 15 -5.33 -8.24 -5.44
C CYS A 15 -4.04 -7.62 -4.95
N VAL A 16 -3.11 -8.44 -4.48
CA VAL A 16 -1.78 -8.00 -4.05
C VAL A 16 -1.08 -7.25 -5.19
N LYS A 17 -1.13 -7.82 -6.39
CA LYS A 17 -0.50 -7.23 -7.55
C LYS A 17 -1.14 -5.91 -7.95
N ASN A 18 -2.46 -5.83 -7.87
CA ASN A 18 -3.19 -4.60 -8.17
C ASN A 18 -2.80 -3.47 -7.22
N ILE A 19 -2.72 -3.77 -5.94
CA ILE A 19 -2.34 -2.79 -4.93
C ILE A 19 -0.90 -2.34 -5.15
N GLU A 20 -0.01 -3.30 -5.38
CA GLU A 20 1.39 -3.02 -5.63
C GLU A 20 1.57 -2.09 -6.82
N THR A 21 0.90 -2.41 -7.92
CA THR A 21 0.97 -1.59 -9.13
C THR A 21 0.43 -0.18 -8.89
N ALA A 22 -0.70 -0.08 -8.20
CA ALA A 22 -1.31 1.21 -7.91
C ALA A 22 -0.40 2.10 -7.06
N VAL A 23 0.18 1.52 -6.01
CA VAL A 23 1.05 2.28 -5.11
C VAL A 23 2.35 2.66 -5.79
N GLN A 24 2.87 1.81 -6.67
CA GLN A 24 4.10 2.08 -7.39
C GLN A 24 4.00 3.29 -8.33
N GLU A 25 2.79 3.71 -8.66
CA GLU A 25 2.58 4.91 -9.47
C GLU A 25 2.85 6.19 -8.70
N LEU A 26 2.93 6.12 -7.39
CA LEU A 26 3.13 7.30 -6.55
C LEU A 26 4.60 7.73 -6.55
N ASN A 27 4.79 9.03 -6.65
CA ASN A 27 6.13 9.61 -6.54
C ASN A 27 6.60 9.53 -5.10
N GLY A 28 7.85 9.17 -4.92
CA GLY A 28 8.43 9.07 -3.58
C GLY A 28 8.40 7.68 -2.98
N LEU A 29 7.80 6.72 -3.66
CA LEU A 29 7.82 5.35 -3.20
C LEU A 29 9.18 4.73 -3.47
N LYS A 30 9.76 4.10 -2.45
CA LYS A 30 11.02 3.37 -2.58
C LYS A 30 10.78 1.88 -2.79
N LYS A 31 9.93 1.29 -1.95
CA LYS A 31 9.71 -0.15 -1.96
C LYS A 31 8.40 -0.47 -1.27
N ILE A 32 7.74 -1.51 -1.74
CA ILE A 32 6.54 -2.02 -1.11
C ILE A 32 6.64 -3.54 -1.00
N LYS A 33 6.19 -4.07 0.13
CA LYS A 33 6.14 -5.50 0.36
C LYS A 33 4.80 -5.83 1.00
N ILE A 34 4.02 -6.66 0.31
CA ILE A 34 2.66 -7.00 0.73
C ILE A 34 2.61 -8.45 1.19
N HIS A 35 1.98 -8.68 2.33
CA HIS A 35 1.75 -10.00 2.88
C HIS A 35 0.26 -10.33 2.86
N LEU A 36 -0.13 -11.20 1.95
CA LEU A 36 -1.54 -11.56 1.77
C LEU A 36 -2.13 -12.21 3.03
N LYS A 37 -1.44 -13.17 3.60
CA LYS A 37 -1.94 -13.90 4.76
C LYS A 37 -2.12 -13.03 5.99
N LYS A 38 -1.27 -12.04 6.16
CA LYS A 38 -1.32 -11.12 7.29
C LYS A 38 -2.18 -9.90 7.00
N GLU A 39 -2.62 -9.75 5.77
CA GLU A 39 -3.41 -8.63 5.32
C GLU A 39 -2.75 -7.29 5.61
N ASN A 40 -1.43 -7.23 5.43
CA ASN A 40 -0.70 -6.00 5.65
C ASN A 40 0.35 -5.76 4.57
N ALA A 41 0.87 -4.54 4.56
CA ALA A 41 1.91 -4.14 3.63
C ALA A 41 2.91 -3.25 4.33
N LEU A 42 4.19 -3.50 4.08
CA LEU A 42 5.26 -2.64 4.55
C LEU A 42 5.68 -1.75 3.39
N VAL A 43 5.62 -0.45 3.59
CA VAL A 43 5.94 0.52 2.55
C VAL A 43 7.12 1.37 2.98
N HIS A 44 8.13 1.43 2.11
CA HIS A 44 9.26 2.34 2.25
C HIS A 44 9.06 3.50 1.30
N TYR A 45 9.05 4.71 1.82
CA TYR A 45 8.82 5.88 0.98
C TYR A 45 9.54 7.11 1.54
N HIS A 46 9.69 8.11 0.69
CA HIS A 46 10.25 9.40 1.08
C HIS A 46 9.12 10.29 1.61
N GLU A 47 9.10 10.51 2.91
CA GLU A 47 8.03 11.28 3.55
C GLU A 47 7.95 12.73 3.06
N GLU A 48 9.01 13.24 2.46
CA GLU A 48 9.03 14.57 1.87
C GLU A 48 8.25 14.63 0.57
N GLN A 49 8.09 13.51 -0.11
CA GLN A 49 7.44 13.43 -1.43
C GLN A 49 6.11 12.70 -1.38
N LEU A 50 5.91 11.86 -0.38
CA LEU A 50 4.76 10.98 -0.31
C LEU A 50 4.28 10.88 1.13
N SER A 51 2.97 10.92 1.33
CA SER A 51 2.39 10.78 2.66
C SER A 51 1.64 9.47 2.80
N SER A 52 1.41 9.05 4.04
CA SER A 52 0.63 7.85 4.32
C SER A 52 -0.79 7.99 3.79
N GLU A 53 -1.37 9.19 3.87
CA GLU A 53 -2.70 9.44 3.33
C GLU A 53 -2.77 9.20 1.83
N ALA A 54 -1.75 9.62 1.09
CA ALA A 54 -1.70 9.42 -0.35
C ALA A 54 -1.66 7.92 -0.68
N ILE A 55 -0.92 7.15 0.11
CA ILE A 55 -0.85 5.70 -0.06
C ILE A 55 -2.21 5.07 0.22
N ILE A 56 -2.86 5.45 1.31
CA ILE A 56 -4.19 4.96 1.67
C ILE A 56 -5.20 5.29 0.59
N ASN A 57 -5.18 6.53 0.10
CA ASN A 57 -6.10 6.97 -0.96
C ASN A 57 -5.90 6.15 -2.23
N LYS A 58 -4.65 5.87 -2.58
CA LYS A 58 -4.36 5.10 -3.78
C LYS A 58 -4.88 3.68 -3.65
N ILE A 59 -4.70 3.06 -2.50
CA ILE A 59 -5.21 1.72 -2.23
C ILE A 59 -6.74 1.71 -2.26
N THR A 60 -7.36 2.73 -1.71
CA THR A 60 -8.82 2.87 -1.72
C THR A 60 -9.34 3.01 -3.14
N GLU A 61 -8.67 3.76 -3.98
CA GLU A 61 -9.03 3.90 -5.39
C GLU A 61 -8.96 2.58 -6.14
N ALA A 62 -8.07 1.69 -5.71
CA ALA A 62 -7.95 0.36 -6.31
C ALA A 62 -9.06 -0.60 -5.86
N GLY A 63 -9.90 -0.19 -4.93
CA GLY A 63 -11.04 -0.99 -4.47
C GLY A 63 -10.81 -1.70 -3.15
N TYR A 64 -9.82 -1.30 -2.39
CA TYR A 64 -9.47 -1.93 -1.10
C TYR A 64 -9.50 -0.88 0.00
N GLN A 65 -9.37 -1.33 1.25
CA GLN A 65 -9.29 -0.43 2.39
C GLN A 65 -7.93 -0.58 3.05
N ALA A 66 -7.34 0.53 3.44
CA ALA A 66 -6.05 0.53 4.10
C ALA A 66 -6.07 1.47 5.30
N GLU A 67 -5.32 1.10 6.32
CA GLU A 67 -5.13 1.96 7.48
C GLU A 67 -3.72 1.76 8.03
N VAL A 68 -3.20 2.79 8.67
CA VAL A 68 -1.90 2.72 9.32
C VAL A 68 -2.03 1.93 10.61
N ILE A 69 -1.13 0.97 10.79
CA ILE A 69 -1.07 0.18 12.01
C ILE A 69 -0.15 0.85 13.01
#